data_34078252aa577ce4930b881e33c87c1a
#
_entry.id   34078252aa577ce4930b881e33c87c1a
#
_cell.length_a   1.000
_cell.length_b   1.000
_cell.length_c   1.000
_cell.angle_alpha   90.00
_cell.angle_beta   90.00
_cell.angle_gamma   90.00
#
_symmetry.space_group_name_H-M   'P 1'
#
loop_
_entity.id
_entity.type
_entity.pdbx_description
1 polymer ?
#
loop_
_entity_poly.entity_id
_entity_poly.type
_entity_poly.pdbx_seq_one_letter_code
_entity_poly.pdbx_strand_id
1 'polypeptide(L)'
;YRHLTGPRALAYARCRHESQGCSGGDVGRAKRQQQVILAIRDKVLEPETFATLITQAPQLYAEFSSGIHTNMSLEDAIQLAVLAKDIRVDDIKRGVIDTTMAIPADTTINGVPANVLRPVPDLIRILRDEIFVPGGPLSPLAQGDPVALMQSDQAKVRIINNTYTAGLEQRTASFLTAHGMQVLEFGPPTGASN
;
A
#
# COMPACT_ATOMS: atom_id res chain seq x y z
N TYR A 1 -13.45 17.22 -13.62
CA TYR A 1 -12.27 16.76 -14.40
C TYR A 1 -11.64 17.98 -15.07
N ARG A 2 -10.31 18.16 -14.90
CA ARG A 2 -9.55 19.18 -15.63
C ARG A 2 -8.60 18.49 -16.58
N HIS A 3 -8.63 18.87 -17.86
CA HIS A 3 -7.64 18.42 -18.83
C HIS A 3 -6.28 19.04 -18.49
N LEU A 4 -5.25 18.21 -18.31
CA LEU A 4 -3.87 18.64 -18.08
C LEU A 4 -3.05 18.35 -19.34
N THR A 5 -2.23 19.31 -19.75
CA THR A 5 -1.17 19.06 -20.73
C THR A 5 -0.08 18.19 -20.12
N GLY A 6 0.73 17.48 -20.92
CA GLY A 6 1.81 16.63 -20.47
C GLY A 6 2.74 17.29 -19.43
N PRO A 7 3.29 18.50 -19.67
CA PRO A 7 4.12 19.22 -18.70
C PRO A 7 3.40 19.50 -17.37
N ARG A 8 2.10 19.84 -17.41
CA ARG A 8 1.29 20.09 -16.22
C ARG A 8 0.98 18.78 -15.46
N ALA A 9 0.71 17.69 -16.16
CA ALA A 9 0.52 16.38 -15.54
C ALA A 9 1.80 15.91 -14.85
N LEU A 10 2.97 16.12 -15.47
CA LEU A 10 4.27 15.81 -14.89
C LEU A 10 4.54 16.68 -13.65
N ALA A 11 4.28 17.99 -13.70
CA ALA A 11 4.40 18.87 -12.55
C ALA A 11 3.50 18.43 -11.40
N TYR A 12 2.24 18.05 -11.68
CA TYR A 12 1.30 17.53 -10.72
C TYR A 12 1.79 16.22 -10.06
N ALA A 13 2.32 15.28 -10.85
CA ALA A 13 2.85 14.02 -10.35
C ALA A 13 4.12 14.19 -9.49
N ARG A 14 4.92 15.25 -9.74
CA ARG A 14 6.17 15.53 -9.04
C ARG A 14 6.00 16.40 -7.79
N CYS A 15 4.87 17.06 -7.65
CA CYS A 15 4.65 18.02 -6.58
C CYS A 15 4.72 17.39 -5.19
N ARG A 16 5.49 17.99 -4.26
CA ARG A 16 5.75 17.47 -2.91
C ARG A 16 5.38 18.44 -1.80
N HIS A 17 5.51 19.74 -2.04
CA HIS A 17 5.50 20.75 -1.00
C HIS A 17 4.22 21.59 -1.02
N GLU A 18 3.74 21.95 0.16
CA GLU A 18 2.59 22.84 0.31
C GLU A 18 2.82 24.21 -0.31
N SER A 19 4.06 24.69 -0.29
CA SER A 19 4.45 25.93 -0.99
C SER A 19 4.22 25.89 -2.51
N GLN A 20 4.09 24.72 -3.08
CA GLN A 20 3.74 24.47 -4.49
C GLN A 20 2.24 24.21 -4.69
N GLY A 21 1.42 24.38 -3.65
CA GLY A 21 -0.02 24.08 -3.68
C GLY A 21 -0.36 22.61 -3.56
N CYS A 22 0.56 21.75 -3.08
CA CYS A 22 0.36 20.31 -2.93
C CYS A 22 0.38 19.90 -1.47
N SER A 23 -0.62 19.12 -1.07
CA SER A 23 -0.72 18.58 0.29
C SER A 23 -0.26 17.12 0.36
N GLY A 24 0.03 16.65 1.57
CA GLY A 24 0.25 15.25 1.90
C GLY A 24 1.66 14.71 1.62
N GLY A 25 2.65 15.58 1.39
CA GLY A 25 4.05 15.17 1.25
C GLY A 25 4.27 14.04 0.22
N ASP A 26 5.07 13.05 0.58
CA ASP A 26 5.38 11.89 -0.29
C ASP A 26 4.19 10.95 -0.48
N VAL A 27 3.35 10.76 0.54
CA VAL A 27 2.12 9.97 0.44
C VAL A 27 1.14 10.64 -0.53
N GLY A 28 0.96 11.96 -0.43
CA GLY A 28 0.15 12.74 -1.36
C GLY A 28 0.69 12.66 -2.80
N ARG A 29 2.01 12.69 -2.96
CA ARG A 29 2.66 12.48 -4.26
C ARG A 29 2.36 11.11 -4.84
N ALA A 30 2.47 10.04 -4.06
CA ALA A 30 2.16 8.67 -4.52
C ALA A 30 0.71 8.56 -5.02
N LYS A 31 -0.25 9.15 -4.29
CA LYS A 31 -1.66 9.20 -4.72
C LYS A 31 -1.84 9.97 -6.03
N ARG A 32 -1.16 11.12 -6.21
CA ARG A 32 -1.22 11.89 -7.46
C ARG A 32 -0.60 11.13 -8.64
N GLN A 33 0.50 10.40 -8.42
CA GLN A 33 1.10 9.54 -9.43
C GLN A 33 0.13 8.45 -9.89
N GLN A 34 -0.56 7.79 -8.97
CA GLN A 34 -1.60 6.81 -9.31
C GLN A 34 -2.73 7.44 -10.14
N GLN A 35 -3.17 8.65 -9.80
CA GLN A 35 -4.20 9.37 -10.58
C GLN A 35 -3.73 9.67 -12.01
N VAL A 36 -2.47 10.09 -12.17
CA VAL A 36 -1.90 10.37 -13.51
C VAL A 36 -1.78 9.08 -14.32
N ILE A 37 -1.33 7.97 -13.71
CA ILE A 37 -1.25 6.66 -14.38
C ILE A 37 -2.62 6.21 -14.88
N LEU A 38 -3.67 6.34 -14.06
CA LEU A 38 -5.03 5.98 -14.48
C LEU A 38 -5.54 6.90 -15.60
N ALA A 39 -5.27 8.20 -15.52
CA ALA A 39 -5.66 9.14 -16.57
C ALA A 39 -4.92 8.86 -17.90
N ILE A 40 -3.65 8.45 -17.84
CA ILE A 40 -2.90 7.99 -19.02
C ILE A 40 -3.56 6.72 -19.59
N ARG A 41 -3.87 5.75 -18.73
CA ARG A 41 -4.56 4.53 -19.13
C ARG A 41 -5.87 4.85 -19.87
N ASP A 42 -6.72 5.68 -19.26
CA ASP A 42 -8.02 6.05 -19.88
C ASP A 42 -7.83 6.71 -21.23
N LYS A 43 -6.81 7.58 -21.37
CA LYS A 43 -6.46 8.21 -22.63
C LYS A 43 -5.95 7.22 -23.68
N VAL A 44 -5.10 6.29 -23.27
CA VAL A 44 -4.56 5.22 -24.12
C VAL A 44 -5.67 4.31 -24.64
N LEU A 45 -6.68 4.04 -23.83
CA LEU A 45 -7.79 3.15 -24.17
C LEU A 45 -8.88 3.79 -25.02
N GLU A 46 -8.81 5.10 -25.28
CA GLU A 46 -9.66 5.72 -26.31
C GLU A 46 -9.40 5.03 -27.67
N PRO A 47 -10.44 4.60 -28.41
CA PRO A 47 -10.27 3.76 -29.60
C PRO A 47 -9.30 4.31 -30.65
N GLU A 48 -9.35 5.61 -30.92
CA GLU A 48 -8.46 6.28 -31.87
C GLU A 48 -7.01 6.32 -31.38
N THR A 49 -6.83 6.59 -30.08
CA THR A 49 -5.48 6.63 -29.44
C THR A 49 -4.89 5.23 -29.41
N PHE A 50 -5.68 4.22 -29.05
CA PHE A 50 -5.23 2.83 -28.98
C PHE A 50 -4.77 2.32 -30.35
N ALA A 51 -5.57 2.53 -31.40
CA ALA A 51 -5.20 2.15 -32.77
C ALA A 51 -3.89 2.81 -33.22
N THR A 52 -3.73 4.11 -32.92
CA THR A 52 -2.51 4.85 -33.24
C THR A 52 -1.30 4.29 -32.49
N LEU A 53 -1.44 3.98 -31.19
CA LEU A 53 -0.36 3.41 -30.38
C LEU A 53 0.07 2.03 -30.88
N ILE A 54 -0.86 1.17 -31.29
CA ILE A 54 -0.50 -0.14 -31.87
C ILE A 54 0.31 0.03 -33.16
N THR A 55 -0.06 0.95 -34.04
CA THR A 55 0.71 1.21 -35.25
C THR A 55 2.08 1.81 -35.00
N GLN A 56 2.24 2.59 -33.93
CA GLN A 56 3.50 3.21 -33.52
C GLN A 56 4.28 2.37 -32.51
N ALA A 57 3.78 1.19 -32.12
CA ALA A 57 4.39 0.36 -31.08
C ALA A 57 5.89 0.05 -31.32
N PRO A 58 6.36 -0.24 -32.55
CA PRO A 58 7.79 -0.47 -32.78
C PRO A 58 8.65 0.75 -32.44
N GLN A 59 8.22 1.96 -32.81
CA GLN A 59 8.94 3.19 -32.51
C GLN A 59 8.92 3.50 -31.00
N LEU A 60 7.76 3.38 -30.36
CA LEU A 60 7.63 3.57 -28.91
C LEU A 60 8.48 2.57 -28.14
N TYR A 61 8.50 1.32 -28.55
CA TYR A 61 9.32 0.28 -27.93
C TYR A 61 10.82 0.61 -28.04
N ALA A 62 11.28 1.07 -29.21
CA ALA A 62 12.67 1.47 -29.39
C ALA A 62 13.07 2.65 -28.48
N GLU A 63 12.21 3.64 -28.33
CA GLU A 63 12.44 4.79 -27.44
C GLU A 63 12.44 4.38 -25.95
N PHE A 64 11.48 3.54 -25.53
CA PHE A 64 11.42 3.09 -24.14
C PHE A 64 12.51 2.10 -23.77
N SER A 65 12.96 1.26 -24.70
CA SER A 65 14.00 0.25 -24.43
C SER A 65 15.36 0.87 -24.05
N SER A 66 15.58 2.12 -24.39
CA SER A 66 16.78 2.86 -23.98
C SER A 66 16.78 3.23 -22.48
N GLY A 67 15.60 3.33 -21.85
CA GLY A 67 15.42 3.74 -20.47
C GLY A 67 14.83 2.68 -19.54
N ILE A 68 14.34 1.56 -20.08
CA ILE A 68 13.73 0.49 -19.31
C ILE A 68 14.44 -0.82 -19.62
N HIS A 69 15.08 -1.41 -18.61
CA HIS A 69 15.63 -2.75 -18.74
C HIS A 69 14.56 -3.80 -18.50
N THR A 70 14.18 -4.51 -19.56
CA THR A 70 13.19 -5.58 -19.51
C THR A 70 13.60 -6.71 -20.46
N ASN A 71 13.18 -7.93 -20.14
CA ASN A 71 13.26 -9.10 -21.02
C ASN A 71 11.98 -9.31 -21.86
N MET A 72 11.01 -8.38 -21.76
CA MET A 72 9.77 -8.42 -22.52
C MET A 72 10.05 -8.06 -23.99
N SER A 73 9.56 -8.87 -24.91
CA SER A 73 9.62 -8.55 -26.34
C SER A 73 8.54 -7.52 -26.72
N LEU A 74 8.67 -6.93 -27.91
CA LEU A 74 7.62 -6.04 -28.45
C LEU A 74 6.30 -6.78 -28.60
N GLU A 75 6.33 -8.04 -29.03
CA GLU A 75 5.13 -8.88 -29.17
C GLU A 75 4.44 -9.11 -27.83
N ASP A 76 5.21 -9.48 -26.79
CA ASP A 76 4.67 -9.63 -25.44
C ASP A 76 4.07 -8.33 -24.91
N ALA A 77 4.72 -7.19 -25.17
CA ALA A 77 4.22 -5.89 -24.76
C ALA A 77 2.88 -5.53 -25.43
N ILE A 78 2.74 -5.85 -26.73
CA ILE A 78 1.49 -5.65 -27.46
C ILE A 78 0.40 -6.58 -26.92
N GLN A 79 0.68 -7.87 -26.71
CA GLN A 79 -0.27 -8.83 -26.16
C GLN A 79 -0.73 -8.39 -24.75
N LEU A 80 0.18 -7.93 -23.90
CA LEU A 80 -0.13 -7.40 -22.57
C LEU A 80 -1.01 -6.15 -22.66
N ALA A 81 -0.74 -5.24 -23.59
CA ALA A 81 -1.55 -4.04 -23.80
C ALA A 81 -2.99 -4.39 -24.26
N VAL A 82 -3.14 -5.37 -25.13
CA VAL A 82 -4.45 -5.87 -25.56
C VAL A 82 -5.20 -6.50 -24.39
N LEU A 83 -4.54 -7.33 -23.58
CA LEU A 83 -5.13 -7.92 -22.38
C LEU A 83 -5.55 -6.85 -21.37
N ALA A 84 -4.68 -5.86 -21.13
CA ALA A 84 -4.94 -4.79 -20.16
C ALA A 84 -6.11 -3.87 -20.57
N LYS A 85 -6.44 -3.81 -21.88
CA LYS A 85 -7.56 -3.02 -22.39
C LYS A 85 -8.90 -3.42 -21.77
N ASP A 86 -9.10 -4.71 -21.52
CA ASP A 86 -10.37 -5.25 -21.05
C ASP A 86 -10.50 -5.26 -19.52
N ILE A 87 -9.45 -4.87 -18.80
CA ILE A 87 -9.47 -4.73 -17.33
C ILE A 87 -10.28 -3.47 -16.97
N ARG A 88 -11.32 -3.64 -16.15
CA ARG A 88 -12.11 -2.52 -15.66
C ARG A 88 -11.32 -1.74 -14.59
N VAL A 89 -11.53 -0.42 -14.51
CA VAL A 89 -10.86 0.43 -13.51
C VAL A 89 -11.19 -0.03 -12.07
N ASP A 90 -12.40 -0.52 -11.85
CA ASP A 90 -12.86 -1.02 -10.54
C ASP A 90 -12.16 -2.31 -10.11
N ASP A 91 -11.62 -3.08 -11.07
CA ASP A 91 -10.88 -4.32 -10.80
C ASP A 91 -9.39 -4.04 -10.51
N ILE A 92 -8.93 -2.80 -10.68
CA ILE A 92 -7.55 -2.41 -10.40
C ILE A 92 -7.39 -2.12 -8.91
N LYS A 93 -6.81 -3.06 -8.18
CA LYS A 93 -6.45 -2.88 -6.78
C LYS A 93 -5.28 -1.90 -6.65
N ARG A 94 -5.36 -1.02 -5.67
CA ARG A 94 -4.37 0.05 -5.45
C ARG A 94 -4.11 0.21 -3.96
N GLY A 95 -2.87 0.45 -3.61
CA GLY A 95 -2.48 0.74 -2.24
C GLY A 95 -1.36 1.76 -2.16
N VAL A 96 -1.26 2.45 -1.05
CA VAL A 96 -0.16 3.35 -0.71
C VAL A 96 0.24 3.04 0.73
N ILE A 97 1.52 2.78 0.96
CA ILE A 97 2.07 2.70 2.30
C ILE A 97 2.09 4.13 2.85
N ASP A 98 1.22 4.42 3.80
CA ASP A 98 1.09 5.73 4.42
C ASP A 98 1.53 5.73 5.89
N THR A 99 1.25 6.81 6.61
CA THR A 99 1.65 6.97 8.01
C THR A 99 0.95 6.03 9.00
N THR A 100 -0.04 5.27 8.57
CA THR A 100 -0.63 4.18 9.38
C THR A 100 0.24 2.93 9.36
N MET A 101 1.00 2.72 8.28
CA MET A 101 1.84 1.56 8.03
C MET A 101 3.34 1.89 8.11
N ALA A 102 3.70 3.18 8.11
CA ALA A 102 5.07 3.67 8.24
C ALA A 102 5.07 4.88 9.18
N ILE A 103 5.46 4.64 10.42
CA ILE A 103 5.34 5.62 11.52
C ILE A 103 6.52 6.58 11.47
N PRO A 104 6.29 7.92 11.51
CA PRO A 104 7.36 8.89 11.62
C PRO A 104 8.21 8.67 12.86
N ALA A 105 9.52 8.69 12.71
CA ALA A 105 10.47 8.52 13.79
C ALA A 105 11.72 9.37 13.55
N ASP A 106 12.25 9.93 14.61
CA ASP A 106 13.54 10.61 14.59
C ASP A 106 14.69 9.62 14.81
N THR A 107 15.73 9.76 14.03
CA THR A 107 16.93 8.94 14.12
C THR A 107 18.16 9.75 13.73
N THR A 108 19.33 9.10 13.77
CA THR A 108 20.60 9.69 13.34
C THR A 108 21.18 8.80 12.24
N ILE A 109 21.46 9.38 11.09
CA ILE A 109 22.10 8.69 9.96
C ILE A 109 23.47 9.33 9.76
N ASN A 110 24.55 8.55 9.91
CA ASN A 110 25.93 9.01 9.78
C ASN A 110 26.24 10.23 10.69
N GLY A 111 25.67 10.27 11.90
CA GLY A 111 25.87 11.36 12.86
C GLY A 111 24.97 12.60 12.61
N VAL A 112 24.13 12.60 11.60
CA VAL A 112 23.23 13.71 11.26
C VAL A 112 21.79 13.34 11.69
N PRO A 113 21.07 14.22 12.44
CA PRO A 113 19.66 14.00 12.74
C PRO A 113 18.82 13.85 11.45
N ALA A 114 17.96 12.87 11.42
CA ALA A 114 17.11 12.58 10.28
C ALA A 114 15.71 12.12 10.73
N ASN A 115 14.70 12.63 10.05
CA ASN A 115 13.34 12.10 10.18
C ASN A 115 13.14 10.95 9.18
N VAL A 116 12.74 9.79 9.67
CA VAL A 116 12.52 8.59 8.87
C VAL A 116 11.11 8.05 9.07
N LEU A 117 10.69 7.19 8.17
CA LEU A 117 9.47 6.40 8.34
C LEU A 117 9.88 4.98 8.74
N ARG A 118 9.49 4.57 9.95
CA ARG A 118 9.70 3.20 10.44
C ARG A 118 8.54 2.33 9.95
N PRO A 119 8.80 1.31 9.11
CA PRO A 119 7.74 0.45 8.61
C PRO A 119 7.13 -0.39 9.71
N VAL A 120 5.83 -0.68 9.61
CA VAL A 120 5.11 -1.69 10.37
C VAL A 120 4.90 -2.90 9.44
N PRO A 121 5.79 -3.92 9.50
CA PRO A 121 5.84 -4.97 8.49
C PRO A 121 4.54 -5.74 8.32
N ASP A 122 3.81 -5.97 9.42
CA ASP A 122 2.57 -6.76 9.38
C ASP A 122 1.45 -6.03 8.63
N LEU A 123 1.32 -4.72 8.83
CA LEU A 123 0.33 -3.92 8.09
C LEU A 123 0.70 -3.81 6.60
N ILE A 124 2.00 -3.71 6.29
CA ILE A 124 2.47 -3.71 4.90
C ILE A 124 2.21 -5.06 4.22
N ARG A 125 2.39 -6.18 4.95
CA ARG A 125 2.08 -7.52 4.43
C ARG A 125 0.58 -7.66 4.13
N ILE A 126 -0.28 -7.19 5.02
CA ILE A 126 -1.74 -7.21 4.80
C ILE A 126 -2.10 -6.44 3.54
N LEU A 127 -1.59 -5.22 3.37
CA LEU A 127 -1.83 -4.42 2.16
C LEU A 127 -1.29 -5.12 0.90
N ARG A 128 -0.09 -5.70 0.96
CA ARG A 128 0.49 -6.47 -0.15
C ARG A 128 -0.42 -7.63 -0.54
N ASP A 129 -0.87 -8.40 0.44
CA ASP A 129 -1.66 -9.61 0.20
C ASP A 129 -3.07 -9.25 -0.32
N GLU A 130 -3.64 -8.14 0.14
CA GLU A 130 -4.89 -7.60 -0.41
C GLU A 130 -4.78 -7.28 -1.90
N ILE A 131 -3.63 -6.72 -2.32
CA ILE A 131 -3.42 -6.30 -3.71
C ILE A 131 -3.01 -7.47 -4.62
N PHE A 132 -2.08 -8.31 -4.18
CA PHE A 132 -1.37 -9.26 -5.03
C PHE A 132 -1.83 -10.71 -4.87
N VAL A 133 -2.57 -11.05 -3.82
CA VAL A 133 -3.04 -12.42 -3.62
C VAL A 133 -4.47 -12.56 -4.13
N PRO A 134 -4.74 -13.51 -5.06
CA PRO A 134 -6.10 -13.85 -5.46
C PRO A 134 -6.90 -14.32 -4.24
N GLY A 135 -8.03 -13.66 -3.94
CA GLY A 135 -8.84 -13.96 -2.77
C GLY A 135 -8.55 -13.09 -1.53
N GLY A 136 -7.56 -12.18 -1.60
CA GLY A 136 -7.21 -11.26 -0.53
C GLY A 136 -6.10 -11.75 0.39
N PRO A 137 -5.88 -11.10 1.54
CA PRO A 137 -4.81 -11.45 2.45
C PRO A 137 -4.90 -12.91 2.88
N LEU A 138 -3.77 -13.62 2.83
CA LEU A 138 -3.66 -14.99 3.36
C LEU A 138 -3.65 -15.01 4.90
N SER A 139 -3.79 -13.85 5.53
CA SER A 139 -3.95 -13.80 6.97
C SER A 139 -5.21 -14.57 7.38
N PRO A 140 -5.12 -15.50 8.32
CA PRO A 140 -6.28 -16.21 8.85
C PRO A 140 -7.40 -15.26 9.31
N LEU A 141 -7.06 -14.04 9.72
CA LEU A 141 -8.01 -12.98 10.13
C LEU A 141 -8.85 -12.43 8.98
N ALA A 142 -8.48 -12.68 7.72
CA ALA A 142 -9.19 -12.14 6.55
C ALA A 142 -10.08 -13.17 5.82
N GLN A 143 -9.99 -14.44 6.14
CA GLN A 143 -10.65 -15.54 5.40
C GLN A 143 -11.64 -16.36 6.25
N GLY A 144 -12.26 -15.80 7.24
CA GLY A 144 -13.25 -16.53 8.03
C GLY A 144 -13.82 -15.72 9.17
N ASP A 145 -14.70 -16.33 9.95
CA ASP A 145 -15.11 -15.77 11.23
C ASP A 145 -13.87 -15.69 12.14
N PRO A 146 -13.43 -14.48 12.54
CA PRO A 146 -12.23 -14.30 13.37
C PRO A 146 -12.29 -15.10 14.68
N VAL A 147 -13.48 -15.29 15.25
CA VAL A 147 -13.69 -16.04 16.48
C VAL A 147 -13.46 -17.54 16.23
N ALA A 148 -13.98 -18.08 15.14
CA ALA A 148 -13.79 -19.49 14.78
C ALA A 148 -12.31 -19.79 14.48
N LEU A 149 -11.61 -18.89 13.79
CA LEU A 149 -10.18 -19.02 13.50
C LEU A 149 -9.34 -18.97 14.77
N MET A 150 -9.59 -18.01 15.66
CA MET A 150 -8.89 -17.93 16.94
C MET A 150 -9.09 -19.17 17.82
N GLN A 151 -10.29 -19.76 17.78
CA GLN A 151 -10.57 -21.02 18.48
C GLN A 151 -9.85 -22.20 17.86
N SER A 152 -9.80 -22.28 16.53
CA SER A 152 -9.11 -23.38 15.82
C SER A 152 -7.61 -23.36 16.04
N ASP A 153 -7.01 -22.16 16.07
CA ASP A 153 -5.58 -21.97 16.27
C ASP A 153 -5.15 -22.10 17.72
N GLN A 154 -6.10 -22.18 18.65
CA GLN A 154 -5.84 -22.19 20.11
C GLN A 154 -4.86 -21.08 20.52
N ALA A 155 -5.01 -19.90 19.92
CA ALA A 155 -4.09 -18.79 20.10
C ALA A 155 -4.02 -18.38 21.57
N LYS A 156 -2.80 -18.37 22.11
CA LYS A 156 -2.50 -18.00 23.49
C LYS A 156 -1.98 -16.56 23.50
N VAL A 157 -2.62 -15.72 24.31
CA VAL A 157 -2.32 -14.30 24.35
C VAL A 157 -1.80 -13.90 25.72
N ARG A 158 -0.72 -13.15 25.74
CA ARG A 158 -0.22 -12.43 26.91
C ARG A 158 -0.47 -10.94 26.73
N ILE A 159 -1.06 -10.28 27.74
CA ILE A 159 -1.36 -8.86 27.70
C ILE A 159 -0.44 -8.12 28.65
N ILE A 160 0.31 -7.16 28.12
CA ILE A 160 1.19 -6.29 28.91
C ILE A 160 0.65 -4.86 28.78
N ASN A 161 0.23 -4.28 29.91
CA ASN A 161 -0.21 -2.89 29.95
C ASN A 161 1.02 -1.97 30.12
N ASN A 162 1.43 -1.34 29.04
CA ASN A 162 2.52 -0.37 29.02
C ASN A 162 2.00 1.09 29.02
N THR A 163 0.79 1.30 29.55
CA THR A 163 0.15 2.62 29.66
C THR A 163 -0.05 3.00 31.13
N TYR A 164 -0.38 4.28 31.37
CA TYR A 164 -0.71 4.78 32.71
C TYR A 164 -2.17 4.48 33.13
N THR A 165 -2.94 3.77 32.30
CA THR A 165 -4.35 3.48 32.60
C THR A 165 -4.46 2.20 33.44
N ALA A 166 -4.76 2.34 34.70
CA ALA A 166 -4.94 1.20 35.61
C ALA A 166 -6.12 0.32 35.18
N GLY A 167 -5.91 -1.01 35.23
CA GLY A 167 -6.93 -2.01 34.93
C GLY A 167 -7.29 -2.15 33.43
N LEU A 168 -6.51 -1.53 32.54
CA LEU A 168 -6.70 -1.68 31.10
C LEU A 168 -6.42 -3.12 30.67
N GLU A 169 -5.38 -3.74 31.20
CA GLU A 169 -5.01 -5.13 30.95
C GLU A 169 -6.14 -6.10 31.32
N GLN A 170 -6.80 -5.88 32.45
CA GLN A 170 -7.88 -6.73 32.91
C GLN A 170 -9.13 -6.59 32.04
N ARG A 171 -9.48 -5.36 31.64
CA ARG A 171 -10.59 -5.11 30.71
C ARG A 171 -10.32 -5.71 29.33
N THR A 172 -9.10 -5.58 28.85
CA THR A 172 -8.66 -6.17 27.58
C THR A 172 -8.68 -7.69 27.66
N ALA A 173 -8.19 -8.28 28.75
CA ALA A 173 -8.25 -9.72 28.96
C ALA A 173 -9.68 -10.25 28.95
N SER A 174 -10.60 -9.59 29.66
CA SER A 174 -12.02 -9.95 29.67
C SER A 174 -12.64 -9.85 28.28
N PHE A 175 -12.36 -8.79 27.53
CA PHE A 175 -12.84 -8.59 26.17
C PHE A 175 -12.35 -9.69 25.23
N LEU A 176 -11.05 -9.99 25.24
CA LEU A 176 -10.46 -11.00 24.35
C LEU A 176 -10.95 -12.41 24.72
N THR A 177 -11.11 -12.72 26.00
CA THR A 177 -11.67 -14.01 26.46
C THR A 177 -13.12 -14.16 26.00
N ALA A 178 -13.92 -13.10 26.08
CA ALA A 178 -15.30 -13.12 25.60
C ALA A 178 -15.41 -13.35 24.08
N HIS A 179 -14.33 -13.04 23.33
CA HIS A 179 -14.22 -13.26 21.88
C HIS A 179 -13.46 -14.53 21.49
N GLY A 180 -13.26 -15.45 22.45
CA GLY A 180 -12.72 -16.79 22.17
C GLY A 180 -11.20 -16.94 22.26
N MET A 181 -10.48 -15.92 22.69
CA MET A 181 -9.04 -16.01 22.91
C MET A 181 -8.69 -16.65 24.25
N GLN A 182 -7.61 -17.45 24.28
CA GLN A 182 -7.02 -17.95 25.51
C GLN A 182 -6.03 -16.91 26.08
N VAL A 183 -6.44 -16.13 27.06
CA VAL A 183 -5.54 -15.21 27.77
C VAL A 183 -4.81 -15.97 28.89
N LEU A 184 -3.51 -16.13 28.75
CA LEU A 184 -2.68 -16.86 29.69
C LEU A 184 -2.27 -16.00 30.89
N GLU A 185 -1.94 -14.75 30.62
CA GLU A 185 -1.35 -13.85 31.61
C GLU A 185 -1.65 -12.39 31.23
N PHE A 186 -1.93 -11.55 32.22
CA PHE A 186 -2.06 -10.12 32.04
C PHE A 186 -1.44 -9.37 33.24
N GLY A 187 -0.84 -8.21 32.98
CA GLY A 187 -0.21 -7.43 34.03
C GLY A 187 0.63 -6.25 33.53
N PRO A 188 1.29 -5.55 34.44
CA PRO A 188 2.24 -4.50 34.08
C PRO A 188 3.49 -5.11 33.40
N PRO A 189 4.32 -4.29 32.70
CA PRO A 189 5.54 -4.77 32.08
C PRO A 189 6.48 -5.36 33.15
N THR A 190 6.95 -6.57 32.91
CA THR A 190 7.97 -7.23 33.74
C THR A 190 9.29 -6.46 33.60
N GLY A 191 9.69 -5.70 34.66
CA GLY A 191 10.93 -4.93 34.65
C GLY A 191 10.81 -3.44 34.98
N ALA A 192 9.63 -2.92 35.25
CA ALA A 192 9.48 -1.60 35.85
C ALA A 192 9.83 -1.72 37.38
N SER A 193 11.12 -1.70 37.70
CA SER A 193 11.56 -1.33 39.04
C SER A 193 11.31 0.15 39.24
N ASN A 194 10.65 0.51 40.35
CA ASN A 194 10.56 1.88 40.85
C ASN A 194 11.93 2.55 40.91
#